data_5d7531bea1c70647b8c8566712a750f7
#
_entry.id   5d7531bea1c70647b8c8566712a750f7
#
_cell.length_a   1.000
_cell.length_b   1.000
_cell.length_c   1.000
_cell.angle_alpha   90.00
_cell.angle_beta   90.00
_cell.angle_gamma   90.00
#
_symmetry.space_group_name_H-M   'P 1'
#
loop_
_entity.id
_entity.type
_entity.pdbx_description
1 polymer ?
#
loop_
_entity_poly.entity_id
_entity_poly.type
_entity_poly.pdbx_seq_one_letter_code
_entity_poly.pdbx_strand_id
1 'polypeptide(L)'
;MGKSFFEKRPVFSIRKLSVGACSVVIGLSAFGLSRVHAEEKPALESELTSIEPPSVVTENSGTEVPEAVARVSEAPAVITPTRAEEKPASQDDGQLVSTSSERATETEATAAPDQNRVAEDIVQDRERDFNKDWYFKLNAAPGAEGRQVDVKDWKKLDLPHDWSIFFDFDHNSPAQNEGGQLNGGDAWYRKTFRLDDKDLDKKVRLEFGGVYMDSKVYVNGQFVGHYPNGYNAFSYDITPYLNADGSENTIAVHVVNQQPSSRWYSGSGIYRDVKLSVTDKVHLAQYGTTITSPKLEEQKNGAVDTLVKSRIVNQDDQTHSIYAEYEIVDQNGQVVSEKKRSEAQTVLAGQGINLSHTLHVEKPTLWDVKTDHPALYTLYTRVYRDSQLVDVQKERFGYRYLNWTPE
;
A
#
# COMPACT_ATOMS: atom_id res chain seq x y z
N MET A 1 -13.89 -45.88 -36.29
CA MET A 1 -14.80 -44.81 -35.80
C MET A 1 -14.50 -44.60 -34.33
N GLY A 2 -13.55 -43.71 -34.04
CA GLY A 2 -13.17 -43.34 -32.70
C GLY A 2 -13.47 -41.85 -32.51
N LYS A 3 -14.44 -41.52 -31.68
CA LYS A 3 -14.76 -40.14 -31.34
C LYS A 3 -13.78 -39.69 -30.24
N SER A 4 -13.00 -38.65 -30.55
CA SER A 4 -12.14 -37.92 -29.67
C SER A 4 -12.92 -37.34 -28.48
N PHE A 5 -12.45 -37.63 -27.25
CA PHE A 5 -13.09 -37.24 -25.99
C PHE A 5 -12.40 -36.04 -25.32
N PHE A 6 -11.59 -35.25 -26.06
CA PHE A 6 -10.87 -34.11 -25.54
C PHE A 6 -11.13 -32.82 -26.32
N GLU A 7 -12.36 -32.30 -26.18
CA GLU A 7 -12.63 -30.91 -26.54
C GLU A 7 -13.58 -30.28 -25.52
N LYS A 8 -13.00 -29.81 -24.44
CA LYS A 8 -13.43 -28.62 -23.67
C LYS A 8 -12.40 -28.40 -22.55
N ARG A 9 -11.38 -27.62 -22.84
CA ARG A 9 -10.54 -27.04 -21.77
C ARG A 9 -11.41 -26.05 -20.98
N PRO A 10 -11.57 -26.20 -19.66
CA PRO A 10 -12.19 -25.15 -18.86
C PRO A 10 -11.25 -23.95 -18.86
N VAL A 11 -11.69 -22.88 -19.49
CA VAL A 11 -11.06 -21.57 -19.34
C VAL A 11 -11.41 -21.08 -17.95
N PHE A 12 -10.49 -21.21 -17.00
CA PHE A 12 -10.61 -20.55 -15.72
C PHE A 12 -10.29 -19.08 -15.93
N SER A 13 -11.32 -18.27 -16.11
CA SER A 13 -11.22 -16.83 -16.02
C SER A 13 -11.21 -16.46 -14.54
N ILE A 14 -10.05 -16.04 -14.04
CA ILE A 14 -9.96 -15.38 -12.72
C ILE A 14 -10.64 -14.02 -12.89
N ARG A 15 -11.92 -13.94 -12.51
CA ARG A 15 -12.61 -12.65 -12.42
C ARG A 15 -11.97 -11.87 -11.28
N LYS A 16 -11.61 -10.61 -11.55
CA LYS A 16 -11.18 -9.62 -10.56
C LYS A 16 -12.14 -9.62 -9.37
N LEU A 17 -11.72 -10.20 -8.26
CA LEU A 17 -12.28 -9.92 -6.95
C LEU A 17 -11.34 -8.88 -6.32
N SER A 18 -11.68 -7.61 -6.49
CA SER A 18 -11.08 -6.51 -5.75
C SER A 18 -11.63 -6.53 -4.33
N VAL A 19 -11.11 -7.40 -3.49
CA VAL A 19 -11.41 -7.40 -2.06
C VAL A 19 -10.14 -7.81 -1.33
N GLY A 20 -9.53 -6.83 -0.63
CA GLY A 20 -8.52 -7.10 0.38
C GLY A 20 -9.16 -7.80 1.57
N ALA A 21 -9.21 -9.11 1.54
CA ALA A 21 -9.43 -9.96 2.68
C ALA A 21 -8.96 -11.36 2.33
N CYS A 22 -8.13 -11.95 3.18
CA CYS A 22 -7.75 -13.35 3.13
C CYS A 22 -9.01 -14.23 3.12
N SER A 23 -9.36 -14.81 1.96
CA SER A 23 -10.32 -15.89 1.88
C SER A 23 -9.58 -17.17 1.55
N VAL A 24 -9.47 -18.04 2.54
CA VAL A 24 -9.10 -19.44 2.34
C VAL A 24 -10.29 -20.10 1.66
N VAL A 25 -10.17 -20.40 0.37
CA VAL A 25 -11.17 -21.22 -0.33
C VAL A 25 -10.80 -22.68 -0.08
N ILE A 26 -11.55 -23.34 0.80
CA ILE A 26 -11.54 -24.80 0.93
C ILE A 26 -12.42 -25.33 -0.20
N GLY A 27 -11.79 -25.92 -1.22
CA GLY A 27 -12.48 -26.64 -2.27
C GLY A 27 -13.03 -27.96 -1.72
N LEU A 28 -14.33 -28.04 -1.55
CA LEU A 28 -15.04 -29.31 -1.35
C LEU A 28 -15.22 -29.99 -2.71
N SER A 29 -14.38 -30.96 -3.03
CA SER A 29 -14.65 -31.95 -4.07
C SER A 29 -15.43 -33.10 -3.44
N ALA A 30 -16.66 -33.29 -3.88
CA ALA A 30 -17.50 -34.44 -3.54
C ALA A 30 -16.87 -35.73 -4.11
N PHE A 31 -16.36 -36.58 -3.24
CA PHE A 31 -16.18 -38.00 -3.54
C PHE A 31 -16.90 -38.84 -2.50
N GLY A 32 -17.51 -39.91 -3.02
CA GLY A 32 -18.49 -40.76 -2.41
C GLY A 32 -18.06 -41.42 -1.09
N LEU A 33 -19.09 -41.66 -0.30
CA LEU A 33 -19.11 -42.41 0.93
C LEU A 33 -18.55 -43.82 0.77
N SER A 34 -17.46 -44.12 1.51
CA SER A 34 -17.16 -45.47 1.96
C SER A 34 -16.90 -45.43 3.45
N ARG A 35 -17.77 -46.05 4.20
CA ARG A 35 -17.63 -46.26 5.64
C ARG A 35 -16.42 -47.17 5.89
N VAL A 36 -15.45 -46.73 6.65
CA VAL A 36 -14.43 -47.54 7.30
C VAL A 36 -14.63 -47.39 8.81
N HIS A 37 -14.86 -48.54 9.45
CA HIS A 37 -14.91 -48.66 10.90
C HIS A 37 -13.52 -48.39 11.47
N ALA A 38 -13.46 -47.53 12.46
CA ALA A 38 -12.28 -47.35 13.30
C ALA A 38 -12.40 -48.23 14.53
N GLU A 39 -11.45 -49.16 14.67
CA GLU A 39 -11.19 -49.88 15.93
C GLU A 39 -10.38 -48.99 16.87
N GLU A 40 -10.89 -48.85 18.07
CA GLU A 40 -10.17 -48.27 19.22
C GLU A 40 -9.01 -49.17 19.65
N LYS A 41 -7.84 -48.59 19.89
CA LYS A 41 -6.79 -49.17 20.71
C LYS A 41 -6.29 -48.19 21.76
N PRO A 42 -5.90 -48.69 22.95
CA PRO A 42 -5.85 -47.91 24.18
C PRO A 42 -4.57 -47.09 24.39
N ALA A 43 -4.70 -46.13 25.28
CA ALA A 43 -3.69 -45.20 25.76
C ALA A 43 -2.43 -45.86 26.30
N LEU A 44 -1.28 -45.32 25.97
CA LEU A 44 -0.01 -45.51 26.69
C LEU A 44 0.44 -44.13 27.19
N GLU A 45 0.32 -43.98 28.51
CA GLU A 45 1.05 -42.98 29.28
C GLU A 45 2.54 -43.31 29.27
N SER A 46 3.42 -42.37 28.96
CA SER A 46 4.79 -42.34 29.47
C SER A 46 5.41 -40.95 29.38
N GLU A 47 5.68 -40.43 30.54
CA GLU A 47 6.84 -39.66 30.98
C GLU A 47 7.22 -38.36 30.25
N LEU A 48 6.79 -37.26 30.85
CA LEU A 48 7.39 -35.93 30.74
C LEU A 48 8.72 -35.91 31.51
N THR A 49 9.85 -35.91 30.79
CA THR A 49 11.13 -35.48 31.35
C THR A 49 11.35 -34.01 30.97
N SER A 50 11.48 -33.22 32.04
CA SER A 50 11.84 -31.81 32.03
C SER A 50 13.22 -31.59 31.39
N ILE A 51 13.30 -30.72 30.38
CA ILE A 51 14.55 -30.16 29.86
C ILE A 51 14.65 -28.72 30.34
N GLU A 52 15.61 -28.46 31.24
CA GLU A 52 16.02 -27.14 31.65
C GLU A 52 16.73 -26.38 30.49
N PRO A 53 16.58 -25.04 30.38
CA PRO A 53 17.30 -24.25 29.38
C PRO A 53 18.76 -24.03 29.80
N PRO A 54 19.72 -23.97 28.85
CA PRO A 54 21.13 -23.79 29.16
C PRO A 54 21.44 -22.39 29.65
N SER A 55 22.26 -22.34 30.71
CA SER A 55 22.76 -21.13 31.37
C SER A 55 23.63 -20.28 30.43
N VAL A 56 23.39 -18.96 30.45
CA VAL A 56 24.23 -17.96 29.79
C VAL A 56 25.55 -17.82 30.57
N VAL A 57 26.65 -18.14 29.91
CA VAL A 57 28.01 -17.85 30.40
C VAL A 57 28.38 -16.45 29.96
N THR A 58 28.53 -15.53 30.92
CA THR A 58 29.12 -14.20 30.71
C THR A 58 30.65 -14.32 30.76
N GLU A 59 31.30 -14.19 29.63
CA GLU A 59 32.73 -13.88 29.59
C GLU A 59 32.94 -12.39 29.45
N ASN A 60 33.59 -11.83 30.46
CA ASN A 60 34.07 -10.46 30.54
C ASN A 60 35.45 -10.41 29.85
N SER A 61 35.59 -9.66 28.77
CA SER A 61 36.90 -9.18 28.33
C SER A 61 36.78 -7.71 27.93
N GLY A 62 37.38 -6.89 28.78
CA GLY A 62 37.51 -5.46 28.59
C GLY A 62 38.44 -5.11 27.43
N THR A 63 38.05 -4.14 26.66
CA THR A 63 38.98 -3.34 25.87
C THR A 63 38.53 -1.87 25.92
N GLU A 64 39.47 -1.06 26.34
CA GLU A 64 39.34 0.36 26.55
C GLU A 64 38.99 1.12 25.28
N VAL A 65 38.10 2.11 25.43
CA VAL A 65 37.77 3.12 24.40
C VAL A 65 38.49 4.41 24.79
N PRO A 66 39.26 5.04 23.90
CA PRO A 66 39.85 6.35 24.23
C PRO A 66 38.81 7.48 24.10
N GLU A 67 38.74 8.24 25.14
CA GLU A 67 38.00 9.48 25.29
C GLU A 67 38.54 10.55 24.33
N ALA A 68 37.73 11.10 23.43
CA ALA A 68 38.06 12.30 22.64
C ALA A 68 37.20 13.46 23.09
N VAL A 69 37.89 14.41 23.63
CA VAL A 69 37.49 15.66 24.26
C VAL A 69 36.65 16.55 23.36
N ALA A 70 35.50 16.98 23.89
CA ALA A 70 34.63 18.02 23.34
C ALA A 70 35.31 19.38 23.48
N ARG A 71 35.43 20.13 22.40
CA ARG A 71 35.66 21.59 22.42
C ARG A 71 34.40 22.32 22.03
N VAL A 72 33.85 23.02 22.99
CA VAL A 72 32.86 24.09 22.87
C VAL A 72 33.52 25.28 22.17
N SER A 73 32.91 25.82 21.13
CA SER A 73 33.25 27.11 20.56
C SER A 73 32.00 27.97 20.52
N GLU A 74 32.18 29.15 21.11
CA GLU A 74 31.24 30.22 21.39
C GLU A 74 30.63 30.84 20.11
N ALA A 75 29.41 31.32 20.25
CA ALA A 75 28.68 32.15 19.28
C ALA A 75 29.18 33.60 19.32
N PRO A 76 29.16 34.34 18.23
CA PRO A 76 29.20 35.81 18.31
C PRO A 76 27.86 36.48 18.03
N ALA A 77 27.72 37.57 18.73
CA ALA A 77 26.70 38.52 19.00
C ALA A 77 25.85 39.05 17.83
N VAL A 78 24.62 39.37 18.22
CA VAL A 78 23.61 40.27 17.67
C VAL A 78 24.17 41.61 17.19
N ILE A 79 23.84 42.03 15.99
CA ILE A 79 23.85 43.43 15.56
C ILE A 79 22.53 43.80 14.93
N THR A 80 21.81 44.70 15.60
CA THR A 80 20.63 45.42 15.10
C THR A 80 21.13 46.72 14.44
N PRO A 81 20.53 47.17 13.36
CA PRO A 81 20.47 48.60 13.08
C PRO A 81 19.04 49.16 12.95
N THR A 82 18.88 50.15 13.67
CA THR A 82 18.11 51.34 13.81
C THR A 82 17.32 51.85 12.58
N ARG A 83 16.11 52.21 12.90
CA ARG A 83 15.08 53.04 12.26
C ARG A 83 15.60 54.36 11.71
N ALA A 84 15.09 54.77 10.51
CA ALA A 84 14.96 56.18 10.14
C ALA A 84 13.62 56.43 9.42
N GLU A 85 12.90 57.38 9.96
CA GLU A 85 11.67 58.03 9.48
C GLU A 85 12.03 58.98 8.32
N GLU A 86 11.11 59.26 7.39
CA GLU A 86 10.21 60.39 7.38
C GLU A 86 9.45 60.54 6.06
N LYS A 87 8.21 60.97 6.17
CA LYS A 87 7.28 61.54 5.19
C LYS A 87 7.56 63.08 5.03
N PRO A 88 7.05 63.91 4.08
CA PRO A 88 5.64 63.97 3.70
C PRO A 88 5.29 64.41 2.24
N ALA A 89 4.01 64.37 1.96
CA ALA A 89 3.06 64.91 1.04
C ALA A 89 3.38 66.15 0.15
N SER A 90 2.75 66.17 -1.04
CA SER A 90 1.91 67.30 -1.46
C SER A 90 0.95 66.96 -2.60
N GLN A 91 -0.23 67.49 -2.49
CA GLN A 91 -1.36 67.49 -3.44
C GLN A 91 -1.02 68.35 -4.67
N ASP A 92 -1.63 68.06 -5.83
CA ASP A 92 -2.42 69.08 -6.52
C ASP A 92 -3.37 68.54 -7.59
N ASP A 93 -4.43 69.23 -7.81
CA ASP A 93 -5.61 69.02 -8.62
C ASP A 93 -5.39 69.06 -10.13
N GLY A 94 -6.29 68.43 -10.88
CA GLY A 94 -6.40 68.67 -12.33
C GLY A 94 -7.44 67.76 -13.04
N GLN A 95 -8.67 68.17 -12.97
CA GLN A 95 -9.82 67.64 -13.69
C GLN A 95 -9.71 67.94 -15.21
N LEU A 96 -9.92 66.93 -16.08
CA LEU A 96 -10.58 67.13 -17.38
C LEU A 96 -11.12 65.82 -17.97
N VAL A 97 -12.34 65.86 -18.33
CA VAL A 97 -13.23 64.92 -18.97
C VAL A 97 -12.84 64.64 -20.40
N SER A 98 -12.78 63.38 -20.86
CA SER A 98 -13.24 63.03 -22.20
C SER A 98 -13.56 61.56 -22.31
N THR A 99 -14.74 61.31 -22.81
CA THR A 99 -15.39 60.04 -23.16
C THR A 99 -14.67 59.31 -24.29
N SER A 100 -14.35 58.02 -24.09
CA SER A 100 -14.32 57.05 -25.19
C SER A 100 -14.40 55.62 -24.70
N SER A 101 -15.48 54.97 -25.07
CA SER A 101 -15.69 53.55 -25.36
C SER A 101 -14.79 52.54 -24.65
N GLU A 102 -15.25 52.00 -23.54
CA GLU A 102 -14.74 50.81 -22.91
C GLU A 102 -15.16 49.55 -23.68
N ARG A 103 -14.20 48.92 -24.30
CA ARG A 103 -14.25 47.50 -24.69
C ARG A 103 -13.89 46.68 -23.45
N ALA A 104 -14.88 46.17 -22.77
CA ALA A 104 -14.69 45.26 -21.67
C ALA A 104 -13.91 44.02 -22.15
N THR A 105 -12.65 43.90 -21.72
CA THR A 105 -11.95 42.63 -21.69
C THR A 105 -12.52 41.86 -20.50
N GLU A 106 -13.36 40.85 -20.79
CA GLU A 106 -13.71 39.81 -19.84
C GLU A 106 -12.41 39.13 -19.42
N THR A 107 -11.94 39.43 -18.21
CA THR A 107 -10.96 38.63 -17.52
C THR A 107 -11.73 37.38 -17.10
N GLU A 108 -11.49 36.25 -17.77
CA GLU A 108 -11.89 34.91 -17.30
C GLU A 108 -11.38 34.78 -15.89
N ALA A 109 -12.24 34.92 -14.91
CA ALA A 109 -12.00 34.48 -13.55
C ALA A 109 -11.89 32.97 -13.62
N THR A 110 -10.68 32.46 -13.52
CA THR A 110 -10.40 31.01 -13.33
C THR A 110 -11.21 30.56 -12.12
N ALA A 111 -12.31 29.85 -12.39
CA ALA A 111 -13.13 29.25 -11.34
C ALA A 111 -12.23 28.38 -10.45
N ALA A 112 -12.37 28.50 -9.13
CA ALA A 112 -11.67 27.64 -8.19
C ALA A 112 -11.90 26.17 -8.58
N PRO A 113 -10.87 25.32 -8.59
CA PRO A 113 -11.01 23.93 -9.00
C PRO A 113 -12.06 23.23 -8.15
N ASP A 114 -12.91 22.44 -8.78
CA ASP A 114 -13.93 21.63 -8.10
C ASP A 114 -13.22 20.68 -7.11
N GLN A 115 -13.45 20.90 -5.82
CA GLN A 115 -12.80 20.13 -4.74
C GLN A 115 -13.08 18.62 -4.84
N ASN A 116 -14.23 18.22 -5.39
CA ASN A 116 -14.55 16.81 -5.60
C ASN A 116 -13.66 16.20 -6.69
N ARG A 117 -13.44 16.92 -7.78
CA ARG A 117 -12.55 16.49 -8.86
C ARG A 117 -11.10 16.37 -8.37
N VAL A 118 -10.61 17.35 -7.62
CA VAL A 118 -9.27 17.31 -7.01
C VAL A 118 -9.13 16.09 -6.09
N ALA A 119 -10.15 15.78 -5.28
CA ALA A 119 -10.15 14.62 -4.40
C ALA A 119 -10.10 13.30 -5.18
N GLU A 120 -10.85 13.17 -6.28
CA GLU A 120 -10.83 11.97 -7.13
C GLU A 120 -9.47 11.78 -7.82
N ASP A 121 -8.86 12.83 -8.33
CA ASP A 121 -7.54 12.80 -8.96
C ASP A 121 -6.47 12.33 -7.93
N ILE A 122 -6.51 12.82 -6.69
CA ILE A 122 -5.61 12.39 -5.61
C ILE A 122 -5.78 10.91 -5.29
N VAL A 123 -7.03 10.42 -5.23
CA VAL A 123 -7.30 8.98 -4.99
C VAL A 123 -6.72 8.12 -6.11
N GLN A 124 -6.87 8.54 -7.38
CA GLN A 124 -6.32 7.83 -8.53
C GLN A 124 -4.78 7.81 -8.50
N ASP A 125 -4.17 8.93 -8.19
CA ASP A 125 -2.71 9.06 -8.08
C ASP A 125 -2.14 8.14 -6.97
N ARG A 126 -2.91 7.96 -5.88
CA ARG A 126 -2.52 7.09 -4.76
C ARG A 126 -2.57 5.60 -5.09
N GLU A 127 -3.35 5.18 -6.09
CA GLU A 127 -3.58 3.76 -6.42
C GLU A 127 -3.46 3.48 -7.92
N ARG A 128 -2.41 3.98 -8.56
CA ARG A 128 -2.19 3.73 -10.00
C ARG A 128 -1.96 2.25 -10.27
N ASP A 129 -2.72 1.70 -11.22
CA ASP A 129 -2.47 0.34 -11.73
C ASP A 129 -1.09 0.28 -12.39
N PHE A 130 -0.26 -0.62 -11.92
CA PHE A 130 1.09 -0.79 -12.42
C PHE A 130 1.34 -2.19 -13.02
N ASN A 131 0.26 -2.93 -13.34
CA ASN A 131 0.29 -4.31 -13.80
C ASN A 131 0.68 -4.48 -15.27
N LYS A 132 0.56 -3.46 -16.11
CA LYS A 132 0.73 -3.55 -17.55
C LYS A 132 2.20 -3.53 -17.99
N ASP A 133 2.48 -4.14 -19.15
CA ASP A 133 3.72 -3.97 -19.90
C ASP A 133 5.00 -4.36 -19.15
N TRP A 134 4.99 -5.49 -18.44
CA TRP A 134 6.20 -6.07 -17.85
C TRP A 134 6.91 -6.99 -18.83
N TYR A 135 8.23 -7.09 -18.71
CA TYR A 135 9.07 -8.07 -19.36
C TYR A 135 9.48 -9.13 -18.36
N PHE A 136 9.41 -10.40 -18.77
CA PHE A 136 9.70 -11.56 -17.93
C PHE A 136 10.74 -12.46 -18.58
N LYS A 137 11.68 -12.97 -17.80
CA LYS A 137 12.63 -13.99 -18.24
C LYS A 137 12.96 -14.96 -17.11
N LEU A 138 12.75 -16.24 -17.39
CA LEU A 138 13.19 -17.32 -16.52
C LEU A 138 14.69 -17.55 -16.74
N ASN A 139 15.44 -17.81 -15.65
CA ASN A 139 16.88 -18.08 -15.68
C ASN A 139 17.68 -17.02 -16.45
N ALA A 140 17.37 -15.72 -16.22
CA ALA A 140 18.13 -14.65 -16.85
C ALA A 140 19.59 -14.64 -16.37
N ALA A 141 20.49 -14.24 -17.25
CA ALA A 141 21.90 -14.11 -16.92
C ALA A 141 22.13 -13.07 -15.80
N PRO A 142 23.24 -13.17 -15.04
CA PRO A 142 23.64 -12.13 -14.10
C PRO A 142 23.69 -10.74 -14.73
N GLY A 143 23.34 -9.70 -13.97
CA GLY A 143 23.26 -8.32 -14.47
C GLY A 143 21.87 -7.89 -14.93
N ALA A 144 20.85 -8.77 -14.77
CA ALA A 144 19.46 -8.46 -15.12
C ALA A 144 18.85 -7.31 -14.27
N GLU A 145 19.46 -6.94 -13.15
CA GLU A 145 19.13 -5.78 -12.32
C GLU A 145 19.56 -4.47 -12.98
N GLY A 146 20.52 -4.51 -13.88
CA GLY A 146 21.18 -3.33 -14.48
C GLY A 146 20.19 -2.36 -15.15
N ARG A 147 20.57 -1.08 -15.22
CA ARG A 147 19.72 -0.05 -15.82
C ARG A 147 19.49 -0.29 -17.32
N GLN A 148 20.53 -0.71 -18.03
CA GLN A 148 20.49 -0.96 -19.47
C GLN A 148 20.60 -2.46 -19.74
N VAL A 149 19.48 -3.11 -19.88
CA VAL A 149 19.38 -4.53 -20.21
C VAL A 149 18.58 -4.69 -21.49
N ASP A 150 19.11 -5.43 -22.46
CA ASP A 150 18.38 -5.77 -23.68
C ASP A 150 17.29 -6.80 -23.34
N VAL A 151 16.04 -6.41 -23.53
CA VAL A 151 14.84 -7.22 -23.25
C VAL A 151 14.19 -7.79 -24.51
N LYS A 152 14.86 -7.77 -25.67
CA LYS A 152 14.29 -8.22 -26.96
C LYS A 152 13.83 -9.68 -26.93
N ASP A 153 14.53 -10.54 -26.21
CA ASP A 153 14.23 -11.96 -26.04
C ASP A 153 13.47 -12.27 -24.74
N TRP A 154 12.99 -11.23 -24.03
CA TRP A 154 12.14 -11.37 -22.87
C TRP A 154 10.67 -11.44 -23.28
N LYS A 155 9.87 -12.24 -22.55
CA LYS A 155 8.43 -12.32 -22.77
C LYS A 155 7.75 -11.07 -22.21
N LYS A 156 7.07 -10.30 -23.06
CA LYS A 156 6.20 -9.21 -22.62
C LYS A 156 4.90 -9.77 -22.10
N LEU A 157 4.44 -9.30 -20.92
CA LEU A 157 3.21 -9.78 -20.26
C LEU A 157 2.66 -8.72 -19.30
N ASP A 158 1.43 -8.99 -18.85
CA ASP A 158 0.77 -8.24 -17.77
C ASP A 158 0.76 -9.06 -16.50
N LEU A 159 0.79 -8.39 -15.36
CA LEU A 159 0.58 -8.98 -14.03
C LEU A 159 -0.93 -9.06 -13.70
N PRO A 160 -1.36 -9.96 -12.83
CA PRO A 160 -0.59 -11.01 -12.12
C PRO A 160 -0.06 -12.11 -13.04
N HIS A 161 1.10 -12.66 -12.69
CA HIS A 161 1.73 -13.72 -13.46
C HIS A 161 2.35 -14.78 -12.55
N ASP A 162 2.05 -16.04 -12.86
CA ASP A 162 2.63 -17.23 -12.25
C ASP A 162 3.23 -18.09 -13.36
N TRP A 163 4.55 -18.24 -13.38
CA TRP A 163 5.19 -18.99 -14.46
C TRP A 163 5.06 -20.50 -14.34
N SER A 164 4.87 -21.03 -13.12
CA SER A 164 4.83 -22.47 -12.92
C SER A 164 3.61 -23.13 -13.55
N ILE A 165 2.49 -22.41 -13.67
CA ILE A 165 1.26 -22.96 -14.29
C ILE A 165 1.37 -23.20 -15.80
N PHE A 166 2.45 -22.73 -16.43
CA PHE A 166 2.73 -22.94 -17.85
C PHE A 166 3.64 -24.15 -18.10
N PHE A 167 4.13 -24.81 -17.06
CA PHE A 167 4.86 -26.06 -17.16
C PHE A 167 3.90 -27.26 -17.15
N ASP A 168 4.33 -28.33 -17.78
CA ASP A 168 3.69 -29.64 -17.59
C ASP A 168 4.06 -30.22 -16.22
N PHE A 169 3.20 -31.08 -15.68
CA PHE A 169 3.50 -31.83 -14.48
C PHE A 169 4.66 -32.80 -14.74
N ASP A 170 5.71 -32.72 -13.93
CA ASP A 170 6.89 -33.56 -14.02
C ASP A 170 7.12 -34.31 -12.72
N HIS A 171 7.07 -35.65 -12.77
CA HIS A 171 7.36 -36.52 -11.63
C HIS A 171 8.78 -36.37 -11.09
N ASN A 172 9.72 -35.88 -11.91
CA ASN A 172 11.09 -35.58 -11.49
C ASN A 172 11.27 -34.14 -11.00
N SER A 173 10.21 -33.36 -10.96
CA SER A 173 10.28 -31.98 -10.46
C SER A 173 10.83 -31.94 -9.03
N PRO A 174 11.75 -31.02 -8.72
CA PRO A 174 12.19 -30.77 -7.35
C PRO A 174 11.05 -30.42 -6.38
N ALA A 175 9.91 -29.98 -6.90
CA ALA A 175 8.70 -29.71 -6.13
C ALA A 175 8.08 -30.96 -5.50
N GLN A 176 8.34 -32.14 -6.07
CA GLN A 176 7.77 -33.40 -5.66
C GLN A 176 6.23 -33.38 -5.61
N ASN A 177 5.60 -34.42 -5.04
CA ASN A 177 4.15 -34.46 -4.88
C ASN A 177 3.60 -33.35 -4.00
N GLU A 178 4.36 -32.98 -2.96
CA GLU A 178 4.01 -31.95 -2.00
C GLU A 178 3.87 -30.56 -2.64
N GLY A 179 4.70 -30.26 -3.64
CA GLY A 179 4.66 -28.99 -4.40
C GLY A 179 3.88 -29.08 -5.72
N GLY A 180 3.10 -30.18 -5.90
CA GLY A 180 2.25 -30.35 -7.09
C GLY A 180 3.02 -30.67 -8.37
N GLN A 181 4.27 -31.14 -8.28
CA GLN A 181 5.12 -31.55 -9.42
C GLN A 181 5.35 -30.44 -10.47
N LEU A 182 5.15 -29.16 -10.10
CA LEU A 182 5.38 -28.00 -10.96
C LEU A 182 6.69 -27.30 -10.58
N ASN A 183 7.52 -27.04 -11.58
CA ASN A 183 8.82 -26.41 -11.37
C ASN A 183 8.71 -24.97 -10.91
N GLY A 184 9.48 -24.62 -9.88
CA GLY A 184 9.76 -23.24 -9.47
C GLY A 184 10.84 -22.61 -10.34
N GLY A 185 11.90 -22.12 -9.72
CA GLY A 185 13.08 -21.58 -10.41
C GLY A 185 13.41 -20.17 -10.04
N ASP A 186 14.24 -19.56 -10.87
CA ASP A 186 14.81 -18.22 -10.74
C ASP A 186 14.33 -17.36 -11.92
N ALA A 187 13.72 -16.23 -11.67
CA ALA A 187 13.18 -15.39 -12.73
C ALA A 187 13.33 -13.90 -12.43
N TRP A 188 13.31 -13.14 -13.52
CA TRP A 188 13.35 -11.68 -13.46
C TRP A 188 12.13 -11.08 -14.16
N TYR A 189 11.63 -10.01 -13.56
CA TYR A 189 10.65 -9.10 -14.14
C TYR A 189 11.28 -7.73 -14.32
N ARG A 190 10.94 -7.06 -15.41
CA ARG A 190 11.42 -5.68 -15.67
C ARG A 190 10.30 -4.83 -16.24
N LYS A 191 10.34 -3.54 -15.90
CA LYS A 191 9.42 -2.54 -16.43
C LYS A 191 10.12 -1.20 -16.50
N THR A 192 9.87 -0.45 -17.58
CA THR A 192 10.25 0.96 -17.67
C THR A 192 9.03 1.85 -17.56
N PHE A 193 9.20 3.05 -16.98
CA PHE A 193 8.14 4.02 -16.81
C PHE A 193 8.71 5.43 -16.67
N ARG A 194 7.85 6.43 -16.85
CA ARG A 194 8.16 7.83 -16.57
C ARG A 194 7.15 8.38 -15.59
N LEU A 195 7.58 9.30 -14.74
CA LEU A 195 6.68 10.12 -13.95
C LEU A 195 6.25 11.33 -14.77
N ASP A 196 5.03 11.78 -14.56
CA ASP A 196 4.56 13.06 -15.04
C ASP A 196 5.27 14.21 -14.31
N ASP A 197 5.44 15.36 -14.95
CA ASP A 197 6.11 16.51 -14.35
C ASP A 197 5.49 16.94 -13.01
N LYS A 198 4.15 16.80 -12.87
CA LYS A 198 3.41 17.06 -11.63
C LYS A 198 3.79 16.17 -10.45
N ASP A 199 4.48 15.05 -10.70
CA ASP A 199 4.79 14.01 -9.72
C ASP A 199 6.26 14.00 -9.29
N LEU A 200 7.12 14.76 -9.97
CA LEU A 200 8.57 14.76 -9.72
C LEU A 200 8.96 15.21 -8.30
N ASP A 201 8.15 16.04 -7.66
CA ASP A 201 8.37 16.50 -6.26
C ASP A 201 7.51 15.75 -5.24
N LYS A 202 6.90 14.62 -5.63
CA LYS A 202 6.04 13.81 -4.76
C LYS A 202 6.76 12.60 -4.20
N LYS A 203 6.12 11.95 -3.24
CA LYS A 203 6.54 10.64 -2.72
C LYS A 203 5.98 9.54 -3.60
N VAL A 204 6.85 8.61 -4.00
CA VAL A 204 6.50 7.49 -4.88
C VAL A 204 6.82 6.19 -4.17
N ARG A 205 5.79 5.34 -4.04
CA ARG A 205 5.88 4.03 -3.42
C ARG A 205 5.48 2.95 -4.41
N LEU A 206 6.27 1.89 -4.46
CA LEU A 206 5.96 0.70 -5.23
C LEU A 206 5.39 -0.37 -4.28
N GLU A 207 4.18 -0.85 -4.57
CA GLU A 207 3.44 -1.79 -3.73
C GLU A 207 3.21 -3.10 -4.46
N PHE A 208 3.55 -4.21 -3.81
CA PHE A 208 3.31 -5.57 -4.31
C PHE A 208 2.26 -6.24 -3.42
N GLY A 209 1.18 -6.72 -4.00
CA GLY A 209 0.15 -7.49 -3.30
C GLY A 209 0.62 -8.88 -2.88
N GLY A 210 1.62 -9.43 -3.59
CA GLY A 210 2.27 -10.70 -3.28
C GLY A 210 3.20 -11.16 -4.40
N VAL A 211 4.39 -11.63 -4.01
CA VAL A 211 5.41 -12.19 -4.89
C VAL A 211 5.89 -13.50 -4.28
N TYR A 212 5.77 -14.60 -4.98
CA TYR A 212 6.28 -15.87 -4.49
C TYR A 212 7.52 -16.30 -5.27
N MET A 213 8.70 -16.30 -4.61
CA MET A 213 9.05 -15.79 -3.28
C MET A 213 10.47 -15.22 -3.32
N ASP A 214 11.03 -14.92 -2.15
CA ASP A 214 12.42 -14.45 -1.99
C ASP A 214 12.80 -13.32 -2.97
N SER A 215 11.92 -12.31 -3.05
CA SER A 215 12.03 -11.25 -4.05
C SER A 215 13.01 -10.16 -3.67
N LYS A 216 13.81 -9.70 -4.65
CA LYS A 216 14.69 -8.53 -4.55
C LYS A 216 14.26 -7.50 -5.57
N VAL A 217 14.11 -6.26 -5.14
CA VAL A 217 13.65 -5.14 -5.98
C VAL A 217 14.79 -4.17 -6.22
N TYR A 218 14.92 -3.73 -7.47
CA TYR A 218 15.90 -2.76 -7.92
C TYR A 218 15.21 -1.65 -8.69
N VAL A 219 15.65 -0.43 -8.52
CA VAL A 219 15.21 0.74 -9.29
C VAL A 219 16.44 1.41 -9.87
N ASN A 220 16.45 1.61 -11.18
CA ASN A 220 17.59 2.20 -11.91
C ASN A 220 18.92 1.48 -11.63
N GLY A 221 18.89 0.15 -11.45
CA GLY A 221 20.05 -0.67 -11.13
C GLY A 221 20.48 -0.64 -9.66
N GLN A 222 19.83 0.16 -8.82
CA GLN A 222 20.13 0.25 -7.39
C GLN A 222 19.23 -0.69 -6.59
N PHE A 223 19.81 -1.44 -5.65
CA PHE A 223 19.06 -2.31 -4.75
C PHE A 223 18.19 -1.50 -3.80
N VAL A 224 16.90 -1.80 -3.78
CA VAL A 224 15.90 -1.12 -2.94
C VAL A 224 15.54 -1.94 -1.71
N GLY A 225 15.33 -3.25 -1.89
CA GLY A 225 14.97 -4.11 -0.78
C GLY A 225 14.78 -5.58 -1.16
N HIS A 226 14.72 -6.40 -0.11
CA HIS A 226 14.53 -7.85 -0.18
C HIS A 226 13.32 -8.25 0.67
N TYR A 227 12.44 -9.08 0.11
CA TYR A 227 11.29 -9.62 0.81
C TYR A 227 11.17 -11.13 0.60
N PRO A 228 11.48 -11.93 1.63
CA PRO A 228 11.54 -13.40 1.49
C PRO A 228 10.18 -14.08 1.54
N ASN A 229 9.15 -13.47 2.18
CA ASN A 229 7.84 -14.09 2.34
C ASN A 229 7.02 -14.01 1.04
N GLY A 230 6.42 -15.15 0.63
CA GLY A 230 5.67 -15.26 -0.61
C GLY A 230 4.18 -14.86 -0.52
N TYR A 231 3.62 -14.65 0.68
CA TYR A 231 2.16 -14.51 0.84
C TYR A 231 1.68 -13.13 1.23
N ASN A 232 2.51 -12.34 1.88
CA ASN A 232 2.13 -11.02 2.37
C ASN A 232 2.39 -9.93 1.34
N ALA A 233 1.59 -8.88 1.39
CA ALA A 233 1.87 -7.64 0.68
C ALA A 233 3.07 -6.91 1.31
N PHE A 234 3.83 -6.20 0.48
CA PHE A 234 4.94 -5.36 0.91
C PHE A 234 5.10 -4.16 -0.02
N SER A 235 5.85 -3.17 0.41
CA SER A 235 6.10 -1.97 -0.39
C SER A 235 7.42 -1.31 -0.07
N TYR A 236 7.90 -0.49 -1.00
CA TYR A 236 9.11 0.30 -0.86
C TYR A 236 8.86 1.75 -1.26
N ASP A 237 9.39 2.70 -0.48
CA ASP A 237 9.56 4.09 -0.93
C ASP A 237 10.69 4.10 -1.98
N ILE A 238 10.32 4.33 -3.22
CA ILE A 238 11.27 4.35 -4.33
C ILE A 238 11.71 5.77 -4.73
N THR A 239 11.17 6.80 -4.06
CA THR A 239 11.47 8.21 -4.37
C THR A 239 12.96 8.50 -4.47
N PRO A 240 13.84 8.02 -3.56
CA PRO A 240 15.27 8.33 -3.62
C PRO A 240 16.02 7.71 -4.80
N TYR A 241 15.41 6.74 -5.47
CA TYR A 241 16.02 5.98 -6.57
C TYR A 241 15.57 6.45 -7.95
N LEU A 242 14.58 7.36 -8.01
CA LEU A 242 14.01 7.85 -9.24
C LEU A 242 14.86 8.97 -9.87
N ASN A 243 14.74 9.11 -11.18
CA ASN A 243 15.37 10.21 -11.91
C ASN A 243 14.57 11.50 -11.68
N ALA A 244 15.21 12.47 -11.05
CA ALA A 244 14.57 13.76 -10.71
C ALA A 244 14.29 14.64 -11.94
N ASP A 245 14.90 14.35 -13.09
CA ASP A 245 14.74 15.07 -14.34
C ASP A 245 13.56 14.57 -15.21
N GLY A 246 12.74 13.67 -14.69
CA GLY A 246 11.62 13.06 -15.42
C GLY A 246 12.04 12.08 -16.52
N SER A 247 13.33 11.74 -16.62
CA SER A 247 13.78 10.72 -17.55
C SER A 247 13.26 9.32 -17.17
N GLU A 248 13.37 8.37 -18.10
CA GLU A 248 12.86 7.02 -17.93
C GLU A 248 13.51 6.31 -16.73
N ASN A 249 12.68 5.70 -15.91
CA ASN A 249 13.06 4.86 -14.79
C ASN A 249 12.87 3.38 -15.14
N THR A 250 13.70 2.53 -14.57
CA THR A 250 13.61 1.08 -14.73
C THR A 250 13.40 0.41 -13.37
N ILE A 251 12.45 -0.51 -13.30
CA ILE A 251 12.28 -1.43 -12.18
C ILE A 251 12.72 -2.82 -12.62
N ALA A 252 13.47 -3.51 -11.79
CA ALA A 252 13.77 -4.92 -11.94
C ALA A 252 13.42 -5.68 -10.64
N VAL A 253 12.78 -6.83 -10.78
CA VAL A 253 12.40 -7.69 -9.65
C VAL A 253 12.94 -9.09 -9.90
N HIS A 254 13.83 -9.51 -9.03
CA HIS A 254 14.34 -10.88 -8.99
C HIS A 254 13.43 -11.71 -8.10
N VAL A 255 12.98 -12.87 -8.55
CA VAL A 255 12.08 -13.75 -7.81
C VAL A 255 12.63 -15.16 -7.85
N VAL A 256 12.80 -15.79 -6.69
CA VAL A 256 13.34 -17.12 -6.57
C VAL A 256 12.35 -18.03 -5.83
N ASN A 257 11.77 -18.99 -6.55
CA ASN A 257 11.03 -20.09 -5.94
C ASN A 257 11.94 -21.32 -5.85
N GLN A 258 12.74 -21.37 -4.78
CA GLN A 258 13.61 -22.51 -4.50
C GLN A 258 12.79 -23.70 -4.04
N GLN A 259 13.04 -24.86 -4.66
CA GLN A 259 12.34 -26.11 -4.35
C GLN A 259 13.33 -27.20 -3.90
N PRO A 260 12.87 -28.15 -3.06
CA PRO A 260 11.54 -28.27 -2.44
C PRO A 260 11.35 -27.20 -1.34
N SER A 261 10.16 -26.62 -1.21
CA SER A 261 9.93 -25.51 -0.28
C SER A 261 8.69 -25.66 0.62
N SER A 262 7.61 -26.25 0.15
CA SER A 262 6.36 -26.35 0.90
C SER A 262 5.64 -27.68 0.65
N ARG A 263 4.54 -27.90 1.37
CA ARG A 263 3.72 -29.10 1.27
C ARG A 263 2.57 -29.00 0.27
N TRP A 264 2.51 -27.93 -0.48
CA TRP A 264 1.46 -27.68 -1.49
C TRP A 264 1.99 -26.72 -2.54
N TYR A 265 1.29 -26.68 -3.67
CA TYR A 265 1.57 -25.74 -4.73
C TYR A 265 1.42 -24.30 -4.24
N SER A 266 2.44 -23.50 -4.41
CA SER A 266 2.50 -22.12 -3.89
C SER A 266 2.44 -21.04 -4.97
N GLY A 267 2.61 -21.42 -6.24
CA GLY A 267 2.80 -20.49 -7.35
C GLY A 267 4.25 -20.03 -7.50
N SER A 268 4.51 -19.22 -8.52
CA SER A 268 5.84 -18.65 -8.76
C SER A 268 5.71 -17.33 -9.51
N GLY A 269 6.20 -16.25 -8.92
CA GLY A 269 6.21 -14.95 -9.59
C GLY A 269 5.44 -13.85 -8.86
N ILE A 270 5.19 -12.77 -9.58
CA ILE A 270 4.37 -11.65 -9.11
C ILE A 270 2.91 -12.02 -9.36
N TYR A 271 2.32 -12.78 -8.42
CA TYR A 271 1.01 -13.41 -8.61
C TYR A 271 -0.17 -12.56 -8.12
N ARG A 272 0.10 -11.37 -7.59
CA ARG A 272 -0.90 -10.35 -7.23
C ARG A 272 -0.59 -9.02 -7.88
N ASP A 273 -1.55 -8.10 -7.77
CA ASP A 273 -1.44 -6.77 -8.36
C ASP A 273 -0.24 -5.99 -7.82
N VAL A 274 0.34 -5.18 -8.70
CA VAL A 274 1.35 -4.17 -8.38
C VAL A 274 0.73 -2.80 -8.58
N LYS A 275 0.97 -1.90 -7.62
CA LYS A 275 0.49 -0.53 -7.65
C LYS A 275 1.65 0.44 -7.52
N LEU A 276 1.53 1.59 -8.17
CA LEU A 276 2.38 2.75 -7.94
C LEU A 276 1.56 3.79 -7.18
N SER A 277 1.93 4.06 -5.94
CA SER A 277 1.30 5.07 -5.10
C SER A 277 2.11 6.36 -5.17
N VAL A 278 1.47 7.44 -5.62
CA VAL A 278 2.07 8.78 -5.72
C VAL A 278 1.31 9.72 -4.80
N THR A 279 1.99 10.26 -3.79
CA THR A 279 1.38 11.08 -2.75
C THR A 279 2.14 12.37 -2.54
N ASP A 280 1.47 13.38 -1.98
CA ASP A 280 2.16 14.56 -1.45
C ASP A 280 3.16 14.14 -0.35
N LYS A 281 4.12 14.99 -0.05
CA LYS A 281 5.08 14.78 1.06
C LYS A 281 4.37 14.76 2.42
N VAL A 282 3.19 15.41 2.53
CA VAL A 282 2.28 15.27 3.66
C VAL A 282 1.12 14.36 3.28
N HIS A 283 1.08 13.17 3.84
CA HIS A 283 0.09 12.16 3.48
C HIS A 283 -0.23 11.20 4.62
N LEU A 284 -1.31 10.43 4.48
CA LEU A 284 -1.59 9.29 5.33
C LEU A 284 -0.51 8.22 5.18
N ALA A 285 0.03 7.77 6.29
CA ALA A 285 0.99 6.66 6.29
C ALA A 285 0.36 5.41 5.68
N GLN A 286 1.17 4.60 5.04
CA GLN A 286 0.71 3.30 4.54
C GLN A 286 0.20 2.44 5.70
N TYR A 287 -0.99 1.81 5.52
CA TYR A 287 -1.69 1.09 6.58
C TYR A 287 -1.92 1.93 7.85
N GLY A 288 -1.89 3.26 7.71
CA GLY A 288 -2.00 4.19 8.83
C GLY A 288 -3.43 4.39 9.34
N THR A 289 -4.44 3.85 8.67
CA THR A 289 -5.85 3.97 9.06
C THR A 289 -6.34 2.69 9.73
N THR A 290 -7.00 2.84 10.88
CA THR A 290 -7.66 1.74 11.59
C THR A 290 -9.11 2.14 11.86
N ILE A 291 -10.06 1.26 11.52
CA ILE A 291 -11.49 1.47 11.71
C ILE A 291 -12.01 0.35 12.60
N THR A 292 -12.64 0.70 13.73
CA THR A 292 -13.21 -0.26 14.67
C THR A 292 -14.53 0.23 15.22
N SER A 293 -15.42 -0.71 15.57
CA SER A 293 -16.69 -0.44 16.25
C SER A 293 -16.78 -1.35 17.49
N PRO A 294 -16.06 -1.02 18.58
CA PRO A 294 -15.86 -1.93 19.71
C PRO A 294 -17.14 -2.26 20.48
N LYS A 295 -18.19 -1.43 20.37
CA LYS A 295 -19.50 -1.62 20.99
C LYS A 295 -20.60 -1.99 20.01
N LEU A 296 -20.22 -2.53 18.82
CA LEU A 296 -21.17 -2.78 17.74
C LEU A 296 -22.35 -3.66 18.18
N GLU A 297 -22.11 -4.74 18.92
CA GLU A 297 -23.15 -5.66 19.35
C GLU A 297 -24.22 -4.96 20.22
N GLU A 298 -23.79 -4.08 21.10
CA GLU A 298 -24.65 -3.32 21.99
C GLU A 298 -25.42 -2.22 21.25
N GLN A 299 -24.78 -1.60 20.28
CA GLN A 299 -25.24 -0.38 19.59
C GLN A 299 -25.98 -0.66 18.26
N LYS A 300 -25.96 -1.87 17.74
CA LYS A 300 -26.41 -2.22 16.38
C LYS A 300 -27.82 -1.79 15.99
N ASN A 301 -28.69 -1.52 16.97
CA ASN A 301 -30.07 -1.07 16.76
C ASN A 301 -30.25 0.46 16.84
N GLY A 302 -29.18 1.19 17.07
CA GLY A 302 -29.13 2.65 17.18
C GLY A 302 -27.90 3.24 16.53
N ALA A 303 -27.41 4.36 17.06
CA ALA A 303 -26.17 4.99 16.62
C ALA A 303 -24.95 4.14 17.02
N VAL A 304 -24.16 3.72 16.05
CA VAL A 304 -22.94 2.93 16.26
C VAL A 304 -21.73 3.84 16.27
N ASP A 305 -20.95 3.75 17.34
CA ASP A 305 -19.66 4.44 17.48
C ASP A 305 -18.62 3.76 16.60
N THR A 306 -18.15 4.48 15.59
CA THR A 306 -17.06 4.04 14.70
C THR A 306 -15.80 4.82 15.04
N LEU A 307 -14.87 4.16 15.71
CA LEU A 307 -13.57 4.73 16.08
C LEU A 307 -12.62 4.64 14.90
N VAL A 308 -12.19 5.79 14.40
CA VAL A 308 -11.18 5.94 13.36
C VAL A 308 -9.89 6.44 13.98
N LYS A 309 -8.80 5.72 13.75
CA LYS A 309 -7.44 6.17 14.05
C LYS A 309 -6.69 6.31 12.74
N SER A 310 -5.97 7.42 12.59
CA SER A 310 -5.16 7.66 11.40
C SER A 310 -3.80 8.24 11.77
N ARG A 311 -2.77 7.82 11.03
CA ARG A 311 -1.43 8.35 11.12
C ARG A 311 -1.12 9.16 9.87
N ILE A 312 -0.81 10.45 10.05
CA ILE A 312 -0.36 11.34 8.97
C ILE A 312 1.13 11.61 9.18
N VAL A 313 1.89 11.59 8.09
CA VAL A 313 3.33 11.84 8.08
C VAL A 313 3.63 13.10 7.29
N ASN A 314 4.57 13.89 7.81
CA ASN A 314 5.19 15.00 7.10
C ASN A 314 6.60 14.56 6.68
N GLN A 315 6.75 14.15 5.43
CA GLN A 315 8.03 13.77 4.82
C GLN A 315 8.64 14.91 3.99
N ASP A 316 8.16 16.14 4.22
CA ASP A 316 8.77 17.36 3.68
C ASP A 316 9.92 17.82 4.58
N ASP A 317 10.75 18.75 4.10
CA ASP A 317 11.81 19.43 4.81
C ASP A 317 11.31 20.66 5.59
N GLN A 318 10.00 20.97 5.49
CA GLN A 318 9.36 22.11 6.14
C GLN A 318 8.35 21.68 7.21
N THR A 319 8.08 22.60 8.12
CA THR A 319 7.02 22.47 9.13
C THR A 319 5.70 22.93 8.55
N HIS A 320 4.63 22.14 8.74
CA HIS A 320 3.31 22.43 8.21
C HIS A 320 2.22 22.41 9.28
N SER A 321 1.15 23.16 9.03
CA SER A 321 -0.12 23.04 9.75
C SER A 321 -0.99 21.97 9.10
N ILE A 322 -1.27 20.88 9.84
CA ILE A 322 -1.92 19.68 9.29
C ILE A 322 -3.19 19.38 10.06
N TYR A 323 -4.28 19.09 9.32
CA TYR A 323 -5.51 18.53 9.87
C TYR A 323 -6.12 17.51 8.91
N ALA A 324 -7.09 16.74 9.39
CA ALA A 324 -7.83 15.80 8.55
C ALA A 324 -9.35 15.94 8.73
N GLU A 325 -10.09 15.57 7.69
CA GLU A 325 -11.55 15.46 7.68
C GLU A 325 -11.95 14.01 7.38
N TYR A 326 -13.00 13.56 8.06
CA TYR A 326 -13.51 12.19 7.99
C TYR A 326 -15.00 12.20 7.70
N GLU A 327 -15.44 11.30 6.83
CA GLU A 327 -16.85 10.99 6.61
C GLU A 327 -17.02 9.54 6.15
N ILE A 328 -18.16 8.94 6.48
CA ILE A 328 -18.51 7.58 6.07
C ILE A 328 -19.65 7.66 5.08
N VAL A 329 -19.51 6.93 3.97
CA VAL A 329 -20.57 6.73 2.98
C VAL A 329 -20.96 5.25 2.91
N ASP A 330 -22.22 4.99 2.56
CA ASP A 330 -22.71 3.65 2.30
C ASP A 330 -22.31 3.13 0.91
N GLN A 331 -22.75 1.93 0.57
CA GLN A 331 -22.51 1.31 -0.74
C GLN A 331 -23.13 2.05 -1.93
N ASN A 332 -24.10 2.95 -1.68
CA ASN A 332 -24.74 3.77 -2.70
C ASN A 332 -24.08 5.14 -2.84
N GLY A 333 -23.02 5.41 -2.06
CA GLY A 333 -22.34 6.71 -2.00
C GLY A 333 -23.06 7.77 -1.17
N GLN A 334 -24.09 7.39 -0.41
CA GLN A 334 -24.80 8.30 0.47
C GLN A 334 -24.00 8.50 1.78
N VAL A 335 -23.80 9.76 2.17
CA VAL A 335 -23.17 10.09 3.46
C VAL A 335 -24.06 9.65 4.59
N VAL A 336 -23.51 8.83 5.50
CA VAL A 336 -24.23 8.20 6.63
C VAL A 336 -23.66 8.59 8.00
N SER A 337 -22.60 9.38 8.05
CA SER A 337 -22.05 9.96 9.28
C SER A 337 -21.99 11.48 9.19
N GLU A 338 -21.83 12.14 10.34
CA GLU A 338 -21.41 13.52 10.37
C GLU A 338 -19.99 13.67 9.78
N LYS A 339 -19.70 14.80 9.16
CA LYS A 339 -18.35 15.16 8.76
C LYS A 339 -17.55 15.60 10.00
N LYS A 340 -16.47 14.90 10.30
CA LYS A 340 -15.62 15.17 11.46
C LYS A 340 -14.31 15.79 11.00
N ARG A 341 -13.94 16.94 11.57
CA ARG A 341 -12.66 17.60 11.32
C ARG A 341 -11.82 17.58 12.60
N SER A 342 -10.54 17.24 12.46
CA SER A 342 -9.56 17.38 13.55
C SER A 342 -9.16 18.83 13.75
N GLU A 343 -8.64 19.16 14.92
CA GLU A 343 -7.89 20.41 15.09
C GLU A 343 -6.63 20.39 14.23
N ALA A 344 -6.23 21.58 13.76
CA ALA A 344 -4.96 21.74 13.06
C ALA A 344 -3.79 21.65 14.03
N GLN A 345 -2.78 20.88 13.68
CA GLN A 345 -1.57 20.68 14.47
C GLN A 345 -0.34 21.07 13.66
N THR A 346 0.61 21.72 14.33
CA THR A 346 1.92 22.02 13.74
C THR A 346 2.77 20.75 13.77
N VAL A 347 3.20 20.27 12.59
CA VAL A 347 3.98 19.05 12.42
C VAL A 347 5.32 19.39 11.79
N LEU A 348 6.38 19.13 12.53
CA LEU A 348 7.75 19.41 12.09
C LEU A 348 8.15 18.53 10.90
N ALA A 349 9.15 18.96 10.15
CA ALA A 349 9.81 18.20 9.10
C ALA A 349 10.19 16.78 9.59
N GLY A 350 9.88 15.76 8.80
CA GLY A 350 10.18 14.36 9.12
C GLY A 350 9.34 13.74 10.25
N GLN A 351 8.39 14.47 10.84
CA GLN A 351 7.54 14.01 11.93
C GLN A 351 6.20 13.46 11.43
N GLY A 352 5.41 12.92 12.35
CA GLY A 352 4.04 12.47 12.08
C GLY A 352 3.14 12.66 13.29
N ILE A 353 1.83 12.69 13.02
CA ILE A 353 0.79 12.79 14.03
C ILE A 353 -0.15 11.59 13.97
N ASN A 354 -0.70 11.23 15.12
CA ASN A 354 -1.75 10.24 15.24
C ASN A 354 -3.04 10.96 15.66
N LEU A 355 -4.07 10.80 14.85
CA LEU A 355 -5.41 11.33 15.11
C LEU A 355 -6.35 10.20 15.50
N SER A 356 -7.32 10.50 16.38
CA SER A 356 -8.33 9.53 16.80
C SER A 356 -9.69 10.24 16.95
N HIS A 357 -10.68 9.79 16.17
CA HIS A 357 -12.00 10.37 16.12
C HIS A 357 -13.08 9.29 16.16
N THR A 358 -14.22 9.60 16.76
CA THR A 358 -15.41 8.76 16.70
C THR A 358 -16.42 9.41 15.77
N LEU A 359 -16.89 8.64 14.79
CA LEU A 359 -18.01 8.99 13.92
C LEU A 359 -19.22 8.12 14.32
N HIS A 360 -20.43 8.68 14.17
CA HIS A 360 -21.66 7.98 14.51
C HIS A 360 -22.40 7.61 13.21
N VAL A 361 -22.83 6.34 13.13
CA VAL A 361 -23.62 5.85 11.99
C VAL A 361 -24.91 5.23 12.54
N GLU A 362 -26.06 5.80 12.13
CA GLU A 362 -27.36 5.34 12.57
C GLU A 362 -27.72 4.00 11.94
N LYS A 363 -28.00 2.99 12.81
CA LYS A 363 -28.50 1.66 12.42
C LYS A 363 -27.81 1.07 11.18
N PRO A 364 -26.47 0.94 11.17
CA PRO A 364 -25.78 0.43 9.99
C PRO A 364 -26.24 -0.98 9.66
N THR A 365 -26.36 -1.27 8.36
CA THR A 365 -26.58 -2.64 7.90
C THR A 365 -25.33 -3.47 8.20
N LEU A 366 -25.51 -4.56 8.95
CA LEU A 366 -24.41 -5.43 9.29
C LEU A 366 -23.99 -6.28 8.10
N TRP A 367 -22.68 -6.49 7.95
CA TRP A 367 -22.14 -7.46 7.04
C TRP A 367 -22.38 -8.88 7.58
N ASP A 368 -23.01 -9.73 6.80
CA ASP A 368 -23.34 -11.11 7.17
C ASP A 368 -22.98 -12.07 6.04
N VAL A 369 -22.40 -13.21 6.38
CA VAL A 369 -22.06 -14.29 5.42
C VAL A 369 -23.28 -14.98 4.84
N LYS A 370 -24.46 -14.85 5.45
CA LYS A 370 -25.72 -15.43 5.01
C LYS A 370 -26.43 -14.62 3.94
N THR A 371 -26.00 -13.38 3.74
CA THR A 371 -26.57 -12.50 2.73
C THR A 371 -25.75 -12.59 1.44
N ASP A 372 -26.41 -12.58 0.29
CA ASP A 372 -25.74 -12.58 -1.03
C ASP A 372 -25.06 -11.23 -1.32
N HIS A 373 -25.33 -10.22 -0.50
CA HIS A 373 -24.81 -8.85 -0.67
C HIS A 373 -24.16 -8.37 0.63
N PRO A 374 -22.83 -8.43 0.73
CA PRO A 374 -22.12 -7.88 1.88
C PRO A 374 -22.32 -6.35 1.95
N ALA A 375 -22.85 -5.87 3.07
CA ALA A 375 -22.99 -4.44 3.32
C ALA A 375 -21.61 -3.83 3.61
N LEU A 376 -21.13 -2.99 2.70
CA LEU A 376 -19.84 -2.31 2.82
C LEU A 376 -20.04 -0.81 2.87
N TYR A 377 -19.21 -0.18 3.67
CA TYR A 377 -19.09 1.25 3.85
C TYR A 377 -17.71 1.71 3.41
N THR A 378 -17.58 2.98 3.10
CA THR A 378 -16.30 3.59 2.76
C THR A 378 -16.04 4.77 3.68
N LEU A 379 -14.93 4.73 4.40
CA LEU A 379 -14.39 5.88 5.10
C LEU A 379 -13.57 6.71 4.12
N TYR A 380 -13.89 7.99 4.00
CA TYR A 380 -13.05 8.99 3.36
C TYR A 380 -12.24 9.71 4.43
N THR A 381 -10.93 9.73 4.26
CA THR A 381 -10.01 10.56 5.05
C THR A 381 -9.34 11.54 4.12
N ARG A 382 -9.59 12.83 4.33
CA ARG A 382 -8.98 13.94 3.56
C ARG A 382 -7.96 14.64 4.43
N VAL A 383 -6.72 14.76 3.95
CA VAL A 383 -5.62 15.42 4.66
C VAL A 383 -5.37 16.80 4.05
N TYR A 384 -5.28 17.77 4.93
CA TYR A 384 -4.98 19.15 4.54
C TYR A 384 -3.66 19.59 5.13
N ARG A 385 -2.81 20.17 4.27
CA ARG A 385 -1.58 20.86 4.61
C ARG A 385 -1.75 22.34 4.34
N ASP A 386 -1.56 23.19 5.35
CA ASP A 386 -1.70 24.64 5.23
C ASP A 386 -3.01 25.06 4.54
N SER A 387 -4.11 24.38 4.88
CA SER A 387 -5.47 24.51 4.34
C SER A 387 -5.65 24.03 2.89
N GLN A 388 -4.63 23.47 2.25
CA GLN A 388 -4.75 22.84 0.95
C GLN A 388 -4.99 21.32 1.10
N LEU A 389 -5.97 20.78 0.35
CA LEU A 389 -6.17 19.34 0.26
C LEU A 389 -4.99 18.70 -0.47
N VAL A 390 -4.29 17.77 0.19
CA VAL A 390 -3.06 17.16 -0.34
C VAL A 390 -3.11 15.64 -0.41
N ASP A 391 -3.99 14.98 0.38
CA ASP A 391 -4.13 13.53 0.32
C ASP A 391 -5.57 13.10 0.61
N VAL A 392 -6.03 12.05 -0.06
CA VAL A 392 -7.36 11.44 0.13
C VAL A 392 -7.22 9.93 0.09
N GLN A 393 -7.69 9.28 1.16
CA GLN A 393 -7.73 7.82 1.23
C GLN A 393 -9.17 7.34 1.36
N LYS A 394 -9.51 6.27 0.65
CA LYS A 394 -10.79 5.55 0.69
C LYS A 394 -10.55 4.18 1.30
N GLU A 395 -11.09 3.94 2.49
CA GLU A 395 -10.98 2.64 3.17
C GLU A 395 -12.34 1.96 3.24
N ARG A 396 -12.45 0.78 2.63
CA ARG A 396 -13.67 -0.02 2.66
C ARG A 396 -13.70 -0.89 3.90
N PHE A 397 -14.84 -0.91 4.60
CA PHE A 397 -15.05 -1.72 5.79
C PHE A 397 -16.51 -2.18 5.90
N GLY A 398 -16.77 -3.12 6.82
CA GLY A 398 -18.13 -3.59 7.12
C GLY A 398 -18.35 -3.65 8.62
N TYR A 399 -19.59 -3.36 9.05
CA TYR A 399 -20.00 -3.54 10.44
C TYR A 399 -20.28 -5.00 10.69
N ARG A 400 -19.42 -5.65 11.49
CA ARG A 400 -19.54 -7.08 11.80
C ARG A 400 -18.97 -7.40 13.18
N TYR A 401 -19.62 -8.31 13.91
CA TYR A 401 -19.10 -8.89 15.15
C TYR A 401 -19.21 -10.41 15.10
N LEU A 402 -18.40 -11.09 15.89
CA LEU A 402 -18.38 -12.55 16.00
C LEU A 402 -18.38 -12.90 17.50
N ASN A 403 -19.34 -13.73 17.90
CA ASN A 403 -19.40 -14.30 19.24
C ASN A 403 -19.05 -15.78 19.18
N TRP A 404 -18.14 -16.19 20.03
CA TRP A 404 -17.77 -17.58 20.20
C TRP A 404 -18.28 -18.05 21.54
N THR A 405 -19.22 -18.99 21.54
CA THR A 405 -19.68 -19.67 22.74
C THR A 405 -19.00 -21.03 22.79
N PRO A 406 -18.33 -21.40 23.90
CA PRO A 406 -17.92 -22.78 24.09
C PRO A 406 -19.20 -23.64 24.19
N GLU A 407 -19.25 -24.72 23.44
CA GLU A 407 -20.28 -25.75 23.55
C GLU A 407 -20.02 -26.61 24.81
#